data_85cbb4e8beafe25a8b497f822ec8ef3f
#
_entry.id   85cbb4e8beafe25a8b497f822ec8ef3f
#
_cell.length_a   1.000
_cell.length_b   1.000
_cell.length_c   1.000
_cell.angle_alpha   90.00
_cell.angle_beta   90.00
_cell.angle_gamma   90.00
#
_symmetry.space_group_name_H-M   'P 1'
#
loop_
_entity.id
_entity.type
_entity.pdbx_description
1 polymer ?
#
loop_
_entity_poly.entity_id
_entity_poly.type
_entity_poly.pdbx_seq_one_letter_code
_entity_poly.pdbx_strand_id
1 'polypeptide(L)'
;MRVLFDQATPVPIREFLIGHTVRTAAQEQWDTLANGDLLTAAEHAGFEVFLTTDKNIRHQQNMAGRTIAVVVIGLQQWPALRPHVALVVDAVNAATPGSFTEVDIPVV
;
A
#
# COMPACT_ATOMS: atom_id res chain seq x y z
N MET A 1 -9.47 -8.07 -3.33
CA MET A 1 -8.65 -8.15 -2.11
C MET A 1 -8.92 -6.96 -1.20
N ARG A 2 -8.63 -7.09 0.07
CA ARG A 2 -8.72 -5.98 1.01
C ARG A 2 -7.38 -5.24 1.04
N VAL A 3 -7.42 -3.95 0.71
CA VAL A 3 -6.24 -3.10 0.57
C VAL A 3 -6.29 -1.99 1.61
N LEU A 4 -5.19 -1.84 2.35
CA LEU A 4 -5.03 -0.77 3.34
C LEU A 4 -4.12 0.31 2.78
N PHE A 5 -4.58 1.56 2.80
CA PHE A 5 -3.78 2.73 2.41
C PHE A 5 -3.13 3.35 3.64
N ASP A 6 -1.83 3.60 3.55
CA ASP A 6 -1.13 4.44 4.51
C ASP A 6 -1.60 5.90 4.38
N GLN A 7 -1.32 6.72 5.41
CA GLN A 7 -1.81 8.11 5.47
C GLN A 7 -1.37 8.98 4.30
N ALA A 8 -0.14 8.83 3.83
CA ALA A 8 0.38 9.63 2.73
C ALA A 8 -0.03 9.10 1.35
N THR A 9 -0.70 7.96 1.28
CA THR A 9 -1.12 7.37 0.02
C THR A 9 -2.29 8.16 -0.57
N PRO A 10 -2.20 8.59 -1.84
CA PRO A 10 -3.27 9.36 -2.46
C PRO A 10 -4.59 8.58 -2.51
N VAL A 11 -5.61 9.08 -1.84
CA VAL A 11 -6.92 8.44 -1.77
C VAL A 11 -7.57 8.23 -3.15
N PRO A 12 -7.41 9.11 -4.14
CA PRO A 12 -7.99 8.90 -5.47
C PRO A 12 -7.59 7.61 -6.17
N ILE A 13 -6.48 6.98 -5.77
CA ILE A 13 -6.08 5.67 -6.31
C ILE A 13 -7.20 4.64 -6.13
N ARG A 14 -7.97 4.77 -5.05
CA ARG A 14 -9.07 3.85 -4.72
C ARG A 14 -10.03 3.64 -5.89
N GLU A 15 -10.33 4.69 -6.65
CA GLU A 15 -11.28 4.62 -7.75
C GLU A 15 -10.80 3.75 -8.90
N PHE A 16 -9.49 3.50 -8.97
CA PHE A 16 -8.88 2.67 -10.01
C PHE A 16 -8.68 1.23 -9.57
N LEU A 17 -8.83 0.94 -8.29
CA LEU A 17 -8.69 -0.42 -7.73
C LEU A 17 -10.02 -1.15 -7.76
N ILE A 18 -10.53 -1.39 -8.96
CA ILE A 18 -11.82 -2.02 -9.20
C ILE A 18 -11.79 -3.47 -8.71
N GLY A 19 -12.81 -3.87 -7.98
CA GLY A 19 -12.90 -5.22 -7.41
C GLY A 19 -12.19 -5.39 -6.07
N HIS A 20 -11.51 -4.35 -5.57
CA HIS A 20 -10.84 -4.36 -4.28
C HIS A 20 -11.63 -3.54 -3.25
N THR A 21 -11.56 -3.94 -1.99
CA THR A 21 -12.09 -3.16 -0.87
C THR A 21 -10.95 -2.35 -0.27
N VAL A 22 -11.04 -1.03 -0.34
CA VAL A 22 -9.98 -0.13 0.11
C VAL A 22 -10.40 0.59 1.39
N ARG A 23 -9.51 0.56 2.39
CA ARG A 23 -9.65 1.33 3.62
C ARG A 23 -8.35 2.08 3.89
N THR A 24 -8.45 3.22 4.55
CA THR A 24 -7.26 3.98 4.97
C THR A 24 -6.92 3.67 6.42
N ALA A 25 -5.66 3.88 6.80
CA ALA A 25 -5.23 3.72 8.18
C ALA A 25 -6.04 4.64 9.12
N ALA A 26 -6.37 5.85 8.67
CA ALA A 26 -7.19 6.78 9.44
C ALA A 26 -8.61 6.23 9.67
N GLN A 27 -9.22 5.61 8.66
CA GLN A 27 -10.54 5.00 8.81
C GLN A 27 -10.55 3.85 9.81
N GLU A 28 -9.45 3.12 9.91
CA GLU A 28 -9.30 2.03 10.88
C GLU A 28 -8.85 2.52 12.25
N GLN A 29 -8.60 3.83 12.42
CA GLN A 29 -8.07 4.44 13.64
C GLN A 29 -6.66 3.94 14.00
N TRP A 30 -5.87 3.63 12.97
CA TRP A 30 -4.48 3.14 13.11
C TRP A 30 -3.46 4.19 12.70
N ASP A 31 -3.87 5.44 12.56
CA ASP A 31 -3.04 6.53 12.07
C ASP A 31 -1.89 6.90 13.03
N THR A 32 -1.93 6.43 14.27
CA THR A 32 -0.85 6.64 15.25
C THR A 32 0.08 5.44 15.39
N LEU A 33 -0.21 4.34 14.71
CA LEU A 33 0.62 3.13 14.80
C LEU A 33 1.89 3.26 13.97
N ALA A 34 3.00 2.76 14.52
CA ALA A 34 4.23 2.59 13.75
C ALA A 34 4.06 1.48 12.71
N ASN A 35 4.90 1.48 11.67
CA ASN A 35 4.73 0.57 10.52
C ASN A 35 4.65 -0.91 10.91
N GLY A 36 5.47 -1.38 11.85
CA GLY A 36 5.43 -2.77 12.30
C GLY A 36 4.10 -3.14 12.94
N ASP A 37 3.62 -2.29 13.85
CA ASP A 37 2.35 -2.49 14.53
C ASP A 37 1.18 -2.34 13.55
N LEU A 38 1.29 -1.41 12.60
CA LEU A 38 0.29 -1.20 11.58
C LEU A 38 0.14 -2.44 10.68
N LEU A 39 1.25 -3.02 10.23
CA LEU A 39 1.21 -4.24 9.43
C LEU A 39 0.61 -5.41 10.20
N THR A 40 0.95 -5.55 11.48
CA THR A 40 0.40 -6.61 12.33
C THR A 40 -1.11 -6.44 12.51
N ALA A 41 -1.57 -5.22 12.79
CA ALA A 41 -3.00 -4.92 12.91
C ALA A 41 -3.74 -5.21 11.60
N ALA A 42 -3.14 -4.83 10.48
CA ALA A 42 -3.71 -5.06 9.16
C ALA A 42 -3.86 -6.56 8.85
N GLU A 43 -2.85 -7.35 9.17
CA GLU A 43 -2.91 -8.80 9.00
C GLU A 43 -4.03 -9.42 9.84
N HIS A 44 -4.15 -9.02 11.10
CA HIS A 44 -5.20 -9.53 11.99
C HIS A 44 -6.60 -9.13 11.51
N ALA A 45 -6.73 -7.99 10.86
CA ALA A 45 -8.01 -7.52 10.32
C ALA A 45 -8.34 -8.10 8.94
N GLY A 46 -7.47 -8.94 8.38
CA GLY A 46 -7.71 -9.59 7.11
C GLY A 46 -7.33 -8.77 5.88
N PHE A 47 -6.54 -7.73 6.02
CA PHE A 47 -5.99 -7.02 4.88
C PHE A 47 -4.92 -7.85 4.18
N GLU A 48 -4.95 -7.82 2.86
CA GLU A 48 -4.05 -8.61 2.02
C GLU A 48 -2.92 -7.79 1.43
N VAL A 49 -3.16 -6.49 1.22
CA VAL A 49 -2.18 -5.57 0.64
C VAL A 49 -2.11 -4.29 1.45
N PHE A 50 -0.90 -3.83 1.73
CA PHE A 50 -0.62 -2.53 2.30
C PHE A 50 0.03 -1.65 1.24
N LEU A 51 -0.62 -0.55 0.89
CA LEU A 51 -0.15 0.40 -0.12
C LEU A 51 0.38 1.65 0.59
N THR A 52 1.65 1.97 0.36
CA THR A 52 2.33 3.07 1.03
C THR A 52 3.23 3.83 0.06
N THR A 53 3.54 5.07 0.41
CA THR A 53 4.54 5.88 -0.28
C THR A 53 5.84 6.00 0.52
N ASP A 54 5.94 5.34 1.66
CA ASP A 54 7.13 5.36 2.50
C ASP A 54 8.19 4.40 1.97
N LYS A 55 9.17 4.94 1.26
CA LYS A 55 10.26 4.15 0.68
C LYS A 55 11.18 3.51 1.73
N ASN A 56 11.17 4.01 2.96
CA ASN A 56 12.01 3.49 4.03
C ASN A 56 11.46 2.23 4.67
N ILE A 57 10.22 1.87 4.41
CA ILE A 57 9.59 0.68 5.02
C ILE A 57 10.38 -0.59 4.73
N ARG A 58 11.03 -0.68 3.56
CA ARG A 58 11.89 -1.80 3.17
C ARG A 58 13.01 -2.06 4.17
N HIS A 59 13.60 -0.98 4.72
CA HIS A 59 14.72 -1.08 5.65
C HIS A 59 14.26 -1.21 7.10
N GLN A 60 13.02 -0.85 7.38
CA GLN A 60 12.47 -0.82 8.74
C GLN A 60 11.74 -2.12 9.10
N GLN A 61 11.28 -2.87 8.09
CA GLN A 61 10.42 -4.02 8.33
C GLN A 61 11.00 -5.30 7.73
N ASN A 62 11.00 -6.35 8.54
CA ASN A 62 11.31 -7.69 8.07
C ASN A 62 10.01 -8.35 7.61
N MET A 63 9.95 -8.73 6.34
CA MET A 63 8.75 -9.37 5.76
C MET A 63 8.68 -10.88 6.04
N ALA A 64 9.70 -11.47 6.66
CA ALA A 64 9.68 -12.90 6.97
C ALA A 64 8.51 -13.23 7.89
N GLY A 65 7.71 -14.22 7.52
CA GLY A 65 6.53 -14.64 8.26
C GLY A 65 5.30 -13.75 8.09
N ARG A 66 5.38 -12.67 7.31
CA ARG A 66 4.23 -11.83 7.01
C ARG A 66 3.35 -12.47 5.96
N THR A 67 2.03 -12.31 6.12
CA THR A 67 1.05 -12.73 5.12
C THR A 67 0.58 -11.57 4.26
N ILE A 68 0.69 -10.35 4.75
CA ILE A 68 0.30 -9.16 4.00
C ILE A 68 1.37 -8.83 2.94
N ALA A 69 0.93 -8.42 1.76
CA ALA A 69 1.82 -7.91 0.73
C ALA A 69 2.01 -6.41 0.92
N VAL A 70 3.22 -5.92 0.68
CA VAL A 70 3.53 -4.49 0.74
C VAL A 70 3.83 -3.99 -0.66
N VAL A 71 3.15 -2.92 -1.08
CA VAL A 71 3.40 -2.23 -2.34
C VAL A 71 3.78 -0.79 -2.03
N VAL A 72 4.99 -0.41 -2.43
CA VAL A 72 5.53 0.94 -2.22
C VAL A 72 5.48 1.72 -3.53
N ILE A 73 4.85 2.89 -3.48
CA ILE A 73 4.77 3.79 -4.63
C ILE A 73 5.87 4.85 -4.50
N GLY A 74 6.65 5.06 -5.56
CA GLY A 74 7.75 6.00 -5.57
C GLY A 74 7.36 7.48 -5.60
N LEU A 75 6.07 7.80 -5.68
CA LEU A 75 5.58 9.17 -5.85
C LEU A 75 4.27 9.34 -5.09
N GLN A 76 4.13 10.42 -4.29
CA GLN A 76 2.93 10.64 -3.50
C GLN A 76 2.06 11.81 -3.99
N GLN A 77 2.51 12.61 -4.95
CA GLN A 77 1.73 13.71 -5.50
C GLN A 77 0.74 13.17 -6.54
N TRP A 78 -0.55 13.24 -6.24
CA TRP A 78 -1.57 12.66 -7.09
C TRP A 78 -1.59 13.18 -8.53
N PRO A 79 -1.48 14.51 -8.79
CA PRO A 79 -1.50 14.98 -10.17
C PRO A 79 -0.38 14.39 -11.03
N ALA A 80 0.80 14.17 -10.42
CA ALA A 80 1.94 13.56 -11.12
C ALA A 80 1.80 12.04 -11.23
N LEU A 81 1.16 11.39 -10.24
CA LEU A 81 0.96 9.95 -10.22
C LEU A 81 -0.14 9.49 -11.16
N ARG A 82 -1.20 10.27 -11.29
CA ARG A 82 -2.42 9.87 -12.02
C ARG A 82 -2.16 9.30 -13.42
N PRO A 83 -1.29 9.90 -14.26
CA PRO A 83 -1.03 9.33 -15.59
C PRO A 83 -0.42 7.92 -15.54
N HIS A 84 0.15 7.52 -14.40
CA HIS A 84 0.84 6.24 -14.23
C HIS A 84 0.11 5.31 -13.27
N VAL A 85 -1.13 5.61 -12.91
CA VAL A 85 -1.88 4.84 -11.91
C VAL A 85 -2.03 3.36 -12.29
N ALA A 86 -2.03 3.04 -13.59
CA ALA A 86 -2.10 1.65 -14.04
C ALA A 86 -0.95 0.80 -13.51
N LEU A 87 0.24 1.38 -13.31
CA LEU A 87 1.38 0.67 -12.73
C LEU A 87 1.09 0.25 -11.28
N VAL A 88 0.42 1.11 -10.53
CA VAL A 88 0.01 0.81 -9.15
C VAL A 88 -1.06 -0.28 -9.13
N VAL A 89 -2.05 -0.18 -10.00
CA VAL A 89 -3.13 -1.16 -10.12
C VAL A 89 -2.56 -2.54 -10.46
N ASP A 90 -1.65 -2.59 -11.42
CA ASP A 90 -1.01 -3.85 -11.83
C ASP A 90 -0.22 -4.48 -10.67
N ALA A 91 0.51 -3.67 -9.91
CA ALA A 91 1.28 -4.16 -8.76
C ALA A 91 0.35 -4.71 -7.66
N VAL A 92 -0.76 -4.05 -7.39
CA VAL A 92 -1.74 -4.53 -6.41
C VAL A 92 -2.36 -5.85 -6.88
N ASN A 93 -2.75 -5.91 -8.16
CA ASN A 93 -3.37 -7.12 -8.71
C ASN A 93 -2.42 -8.32 -8.74
N ALA A 94 -1.12 -8.06 -8.88
CA ALA A 94 -0.10 -9.10 -8.91
C ALA A 94 0.46 -9.47 -7.54
N ALA A 95 0.05 -8.77 -6.48
CA ALA A 95 0.58 -8.99 -5.13
C ALA A 95 0.24 -10.38 -4.62
N THR A 96 1.22 -11.01 -3.99
CA THR A 96 1.09 -12.33 -3.37
C THR A 96 1.39 -12.24 -1.88
N PRO A 97 0.88 -13.19 -1.05
CA PRO A 97 1.11 -13.13 0.40
C PRO A 97 2.59 -12.98 0.74
N GLY A 98 2.90 -12.00 1.58
CA GLY A 98 4.27 -11.74 2.05
C GLY A 98 5.19 -11.08 1.04
N SER A 99 4.71 -10.74 -0.16
CA SER A 99 5.53 -10.10 -1.17
C SER A 99 5.82 -8.63 -0.83
N PHE A 100 6.92 -8.13 -1.39
CA PHE A 100 7.31 -6.73 -1.28
C PHE A 100 7.60 -6.20 -2.69
N THR A 101 6.86 -5.21 -3.13
CA THR A 101 6.97 -4.66 -4.49
C THR A 101 7.16 -3.15 -4.43
N GLU A 102 8.18 -2.66 -5.12
CA GLU A 102 8.37 -1.22 -5.34
C GLU A 102 7.88 -0.87 -6.74
N VAL A 103 7.02 0.14 -6.82
CA VAL A 103 6.49 0.62 -8.10
C VAL A 103 7.25 1.87 -8.49
N ASP A 104 8.08 1.76 -9.52
CA ASP A 104 8.81 2.91 -10.06
C ASP A 104 7.89 3.72 -10.96
N ILE A 105 7.69 4.98 -10.60
CA ILE A 105 6.88 5.90 -11.38
C ILE A 105 7.81 6.76 -12.23
N PRO A 106 7.68 6.73 -13.56
CA PRO A 106 8.49 7.58 -14.42
C PRO A 106 8.23 9.05 -14.10
N VAL A 107 9.28 9.79 -13.81
CA VAL A 107 9.22 11.24 -13.58
C VAL A 107 9.99 11.91 -14.70
N VAL A 108 9.29 12.75 -15.43
CA VAL A 108 9.88 13.47 -16.57
C VAL A 108 10.21 14.90 -16.18
#